data_ccb2f6f485a0aea7899265d100407da3
#
_entry.id   ccb2f6f485a0aea7899265d100407da3
#
_cell.length_a   1.000
_cell.length_b   1.000
_cell.length_c   1.000
_cell.angle_alpha   90.00
_cell.angle_beta   90.00
_cell.angle_gamma   90.00
#
_symmetry.space_group_name_H-M   'P 1'
#
loop_
_entity.id
_entity.type
_entity.pdbx_description
1 polymer ?
#
loop_
_entity_poly.entity_id
_entity_poly.type
_entity_poly.pdbx_seq_one_letter_code
_entity_poly.pdbx_strand_id
1 'polypeptide(L)'
;YGLEKEKAPSLKQNKSKHVNAIEYHEMLKDKDSVVIDVRNHYEVDIGRIEPPEGGATFLNPEMRNSREFPKWLNLPETKKQLEGKRVMMYCTGGIRCERASALISQMERVGDLKETKGIAMVRGGVDRYLKTFPESGGFWKGKNYLFDLREAQMAEKEGELETTSKCCACERAWSKYEGK
;
A
#
# COMPACT_ATOMS: atom_id res chain seq x y z
N TYR A 1 -4.41 -1.63 15.05
CA TYR A 1 -3.91 -2.98 14.77
C TYR A 1 -4.35 -4.03 15.82
N GLY A 2 -5.16 -3.67 16.81
CA GLY A 2 -5.60 -4.62 17.85
C GLY A 2 -4.48 -5.14 18.75
N LEU A 3 -3.34 -4.47 18.77
CA LEU A 3 -2.24 -4.77 19.67
C LEU A 3 -2.52 -4.22 21.07
N GLU A 4 -2.02 -4.91 22.09
CA GLU A 4 -2.01 -4.42 23.46
C GLU A 4 -1.23 -3.10 23.52
N LYS A 5 -1.61 -2.21 24.43
CA LYS A 5 -1.02 -0.86 24.53
C LYS A 5 0.49 -0.88 24.68
N GLU A 6 1.00 -1.86 25.43
CA GLU A 6 2.44 -2.04 25.70
C GLU A 6 3.20 -2.54 24.45
N LYS A 7 2.53 -3.22 23.53
CA LYS A 7 3.07 -3.74 22.26
C LYS A 7 2.83 -2.80 21.08
N ALA A 8 2.14 -1.68 21.32
CA ALA A 8 1.86 -0.71 20.26
C ALA A 8 3.15 0.00 19.83
N PRO A 9 3.44 0.07 18.52
CA PRO A 9 4.65 0.72 18.03
C PRO A 9 4.61 2.23 18.31
N SER A 10 5.76 2.77 18.73
CA SER A 10 5.91 4.21 18.95
C SER A 10 6.07 4.95 17.63
N LEU A 11 5.14 5.85 17.32
CA LEU A 11 5.26 6.73 16.15
C LEU A 11 6.47 7.68 16.24
N LYS A 12 6.91 8.04 17.45
CA LYS A 12 8.10 8.89 17.66
C LYS A 12 9.41 8.19 17.28
N GLN A 13 9.43 6.87 17.26
CA GLN A 13 10.60 6.05 16.93
C GLN A 13 10.52 5.45 15.52
N ASN A 14 9.56 5.92 14.74
CA ASN A 14 9.41 5.51 13.35
C ASN A 14 10.57 6.05 12.51
N LYS A 15 11.28 5.17 11.80
CA LYS A 15 12.42 5.52 10.92
C LYS A 15 11.99 5.81 9.47
N SER A 16 10.71 5.74 9.17
CA SER A 16 10.21 5.93 7.82
C SER A 16 10.34 7.37 7.32
N LYS A 17 10.52 7.52 6.02
CA LYS A 17 10.60 8.82 5.34
C LYS A 17 9.33 9.07 4.52
N HIS A 18 8.84 10.30 4.58
CA HIS A 18 7.82 10.79 3.66
C HIS A 18 8.50 11.34 2.40
N VAL A 19 8.25 10.74 1.27
CA VAL A 19 8.74 11.19 -0.03
C VAL A 19 7.60 11.81 -0.85
N ASN A 20 7.92 12.72 -1.77
CA ASN A 20 6.93 13.27 -2.67
C ASN A 20 6.53 12.24 -3.75
N ALA A 21 5.45 12.50 -4.48
CA ALA A 21 4.92 11.56 -5.46
C ALA A 21 5.87 11.28 -6.63
N ILE A 22 6.67 12.27 -7.05
CA ILE A 22 7.66 12.11 -8.14
C ILE A 22 8.80 11.20 -7.68
N GLU A 23 9.37 11.46 -6.50
CA GLU A 23 10.42 10.63 -5.92
C GLU A 23 9.91 9.20 -5.69
N TYR A 24 8.69 9.06 -5.17
CA TYR A 24 8.06 7.75 -4.97
C TYR A 24 7.90 6.99 -6.29
N HIS A 25 7.48 7.68 -7.35
CA HIS A 25 7.34 7.11 -8.69
C HIS A 25 8.69 6.59 -9.24
N GLU A 26 9.77 7.34 -9.08
CA GLU A 26 11.09 6.89 -9.49
C GLU A 26 11.58 5.67 -8.67
N MET A 27 11.29 5.66 -7.36
CA MET A 27 11.61 4.51 -6.50
C MET A 27 10.87 3.22 -6.88
N LEU A 28 9.68 3.32 -7.49
CA LEU A 28 8.93 2.14 -7.98
C LEU A 28 9.63 1.42 -9.15
N LYS A 29 10.58 2.06 -9.82
CA LYS A 29 11.37 1.46 -10.89
C LYS A 29 12.55 0.61 -10.38
N ASP A 30 12.82 0.65 -9.08
CA ASP A 30 13.98 -0.05 -8.48
C ASP A 30 13.59 -1.49 -8.08
N LYS A 31 14.23 -2.48 -8.72
CA LYS A 31 14.05 -3.92 -8.43
C LYS A 31 14.43 -4.33 -7.00
N ASP A 32 15.23 -3.52 -6.31
CA ASP A 32 15.59 -3.73 -4.91
C ASP A 32 14.60 -3.13 -3.92
N SER A 33 13.49 -2.62 -4.43
CA SER A 33 12.37 -2.14 -3.65
C SER A 33 11.21 -3.12 -3.64
N VAL A 34 10.44 -3.11 -2.55
CA VAL A 34 9.12 -3.73 -2.43
C VAL A 34 8.09 -2.65 -2.13
N VAL A 35 6.89 -2.75 -2.69
CA VAL A 35 5.81 -1.80 -2.41
C VAL A 35 4.62 -2.54 -1.80
N ILE A 36 4.22 -2.10 -0.60
CA ILE A 36 3.12 -2.68 0.17
C ILE A 36 1.90 -1.77 0.06
N ASP A 37 0.79 -2.31 -0.41
CA ASP A 37 -0.52 -1.65 -0.29
C ASP A 37 -1.09 -1.95 1.09
N VAL A 38 -1.13 -0.95 1.98
CA VAL A 38 -1.67 -1.12 3.34
C VAL A 38 -3.16 -0.79 3.44
N ARG A 39 -3.87 -0.85 2.32
CA ARG A 39 -5.33 -0.73 2.27
C ARG A 39 -5.99 -2.09 2.47
N ASN A 40 -7.32 -2.09 2.55
CA ASN A 40 -8.07 -3.34 2.60
C ASN A 40 -8.15 -3.96 1.19
N HIS A 41 -8.32 -5.29 1.11
CA HIS A 41 -8.34 -6.04 -0.16
C HIS A 41 -9.32 -5.45 -1.18
N TYR A 42 -10.55 -5.09 -0.75
CA TYR A 42 -11.57 -4.53 -1.66
C TYR A 42 -11.18 -3.17 -2.27
N GLU A 43 -10.30 -2.40 -1.60
CA GLU A 43 -9.72 -1.17 -2.16
C GLU A 43 -8.64 -1.49 -3.20
N VAL A 44 -7.83 -2.54 -2.95
CA VAL A 44 -6.77 -3.02 -3.85
C VAL A 44 -7.35 -3.63 -5.11
N ASP A 45 -8.45 -4.36 -4.98
CA ASP A 45 -9.13 -5.06 -6.08
C ASP A 45 -9.64 -4.11 -7.17
N ILE A 46 -10.09 -2.91 -6.78
CA ILE A 46 -10.59 -1.92 -7.75
C ILE A 46 -9.50 -1.01 -8.31
N GLY A 47 -8.34 -0.94 -7.67
CA GLY A 47 -7.20 -0.19 -8.18
C GLY A 47 -6.01 -0.21 -7.24
N ARG A 48 -4.81 -0.24 -7.83
CA ARG A 48 -3.53 -0.34 -7.13
C ARG A 48 -2.38 0.24 -7.94
N ILE A 49 -1.25 0.42 -7.29
CA ILE A 49 0.01 0.68 -8.00
C ILE A 49 0.52 -0.65 -8.58
N GLU A 50 0.80 -0.65 -9.86
CA GLU A 50 1.51 -1.74 -10.56
C GLU A 50 2.87 -1.20 -11.00
N PRO A 51 3.95 -1.54 -10.29
CA PRO A 51 5.30 -1.15 -10.69
C PRO A 51 5.62 -1.64 -12.11
N PRO A 52 6.54 -0.97 -12.84
CA PRO A 52 6.92 -1.41 -14.17
C PRO A 52 7.65 -2.75 -14.12
N GLU A 53 7.70 -3.43 -15.25
CA GLU A 53 8.49 -4.66 -15.40
C GLU A 53 9.95 -4.42 -14.97
N GLY A 54 10.51 -5.31 -14.16
CA GLY A 54 11.84 -5.17 -13.58
C GLY A 54 11.96 -4.12 -12.46
N GLY A 55 10.87 -3.47 -12.06
CA GLY A 55 10.82 -2.54 -10.93
C GLY A 55 10.54 -3.22 -9.59
N ALA A 56 9.95 -2.45 -8.67
CA ALA A 56 9.62 -2.89 -7.31
C ALA A 56 8.63 -4.06 -7.31
N THR A 57 8.81 -4.98 -6.36
CA THR A 57 7.85 -6.07 -6.18
C THR A 57 6.62 -5.57 -5.43
N PHE A 58 5.44 -5.76 -6.00
CA PHE A 58 4.18 -5.43 -5.36
C PHE A 58 3.78 -6.50 -4.35
N LEU A 59 3.43 -6.08 -3.14
CA LEU A 59 2.95 -6.93 -2.07
C LEU A 59 1.56 -6.51 -1.62
N ASN A 60 0.59 -7.42 -1.73
CA ASN A 60 -0.77 -7.25 -1.25
C ASN A 60 -0.97 -8.14 -0.01
N PRO A 61 -1.15 -7.56 1.19
CA PRO A 61 -1.45 -8.32 2.41
C PRO A 61 -2.84 -8.97 2.43
N GLU A 62 -3.70 -8.67 1.46
CA GLU A 62 -5.08 -9.18 1.33
C GLU A 62 -5.94 -8.97 2.60
N MET A 63 -5.75 -7.86 3.27
CA MET A 63 -6.39 -7.56 4.55
C MET A 63 -7.87 -7.21 4.39
N ARG A 64 -8.70 -7.73 5.27
CA ARG A 64 -10.07 -7.23 5.47
C ARG A 64 -10.10 -5.98 6.36
N ASN A 65 -9.14 -5.88 7.25
CA ASN A 65 -8.96 -4.72 8.14
C ASN A 65 -7.50 -4.64 8.63
N SER A 66 -7.13 -3.48 9.15
CA SER A 66 -5.75 -3.20 9.60
C SER A 66 -5.24 -4.10 10.74
N ARG A 67 -6.11 -4.84 11.46
CA ARG A 67 -5.69 -5.77 12.52
C ARG A 67 -4.98 -7.00 11.97
N GLU A 68 -5.11 -7.27 10.69
CA GLU A 68 -4.49 -8.40 10.03
C GLU A 68 -3.05 -8.11 9.60
N PHE A 69 -2.67 -6.82 9.49
CA PHE A 69 -1.33 -6.42 9.09
C PHE A 69 -0.20 -6.99 9.96
N PRO A 70 -0.28 -6.96 11.31
CA PRO A 70 0.74 -7.60 12.15
C PRO A 70 0.87 -9.11 11.93
N LYS A 71 -0.25 -9.79 11.64
CA LYS A 71 -0.24 -11.23 11.36
C LYS A 71 0.49 -11.51 10.05
N TRP A 72 0.17 -10.76 9.00
CA TRP A 72 0.83 -10.86 7.71
C TRP A 72 2.33 -10.55 7.79
N LEU A 73 2.74 -9.51 8.53
CA LEU A 73 4.15 -9.17 8.73
C LEU A 73 4.94 -10.28 9.45
N ASN A 74 4.27 -11.06 10.30
CA ASN A 74 4.92 -12.14 11.04
C ASN A 74 5.07 -13.43 10.22
N LEU A 75 4.53 -13.52 9.02
CA LEU A 75 4.74 -14.67 8.14
C LEU A 75 6.22 -14.74 7.73
N PRO A 76 6.84 -15.94 7.78
CA PRO A 76 8.25 -16.12 7.40
C PRO A 76 8.55 -15.66 5.97
N GLU A 77 7.65 -15.93 5.03
CA GLU A 77 7.75 -15.51 3.64
C GLU A 77 7.71 -13.98 3.48
N THR A 78 6.86 -13.29 4.25
CA THR A 78 6.80 -11.82 4.25
C THR A 78 8.10 -11.23 4.76
N LYS A 79 8.59 -11.71 5.91
CA LYS A 79 9.88 -11.25 6.47
C LYS A 79 11.02 -11.42 5.47
N LYS A 80 11.08 -12.57 4.79
CA LYS A 80 12.09 -12.84 3.75
C LYS A 80 11.99 -11.88 2.55
N GLN A 81 10.76 -11.51 2.15
CA GLN A 81 10.55 -10.55 1.05
C GLN A 81 10.98 -9.12 1.40
N LEU A 82 10.92 -8.73 2.67
CA LEU A 82 11.29 -7.40 3.14
C LEU A 82 12.79 -7.26 3.46
N GLU A 83 13.46 -8.38 3.80
CA GLU A 83 14.85 -8.42 4.23
C GLU A 83 15.79 -7.85 3.16
N GLY A 84 16.58 -6.82 3.53
CA GLY A 84 17.55 -6.18 2.65
C GLY A 84 16.93 -5.41 1.47
N LYS A 85 15.61 -5.21 1.45
CA LYS A 85 14.89 -4.43 0.44
C LYS A 85 14.54 -3.03 0.96
N ARG A 86 14.35 -2.08 0.06
CA ARG A 86 13.70 -0.82 0.39
C ARG A 86 12.20 -1.07 0.47
N VAL A 87 11.60 -0.81 1.62
CA VAL A 87 10.18 -1.00 1.84
C VAL A 87 9.43 0.28 1.55
N MET A 88 8.62 0.27 0.51
CA MET A 88 7.74 1.37 0.15
C MET A 88 6.32 1.05 0.57
N MET A 89 5.55 2.06 0.97
CA MET A 89 4.16 1.88 1.38
C MET A 89 3.27 2.99 0.86
N TYR A 90 2.02 2.63 0.64
CA TYR A 90 0.97 3.61 0.40
C TYR A 90 -0.37 3.17 0.98
N CYS A 91 -1.25 4.13 1.19
CA CYS A 91 -2.69 3.95 1.40
C CYS A 91 -3.41 5.15 0.78
N THR A 92 -4.70 5.30 0.98
CA THR A 92 -5.49 6.39 0.38
C THR A 92 -4.93 7.77 0.73
N GLY A 93 -4.78 8.10 2.02
CA GLY A 93 -4.32 9.43 2.48
C GLY A 93 -3.01 9.45 3.29
N GLY A 94 -2.33 8.29 3.48
CA GLY A 94 -1.06 8.18 4.22
C GLY A 94 -1.19 7.77 5.69
N ILE A 95 -2.35 7.91 6.34
CA ILE A 95 -2.51 7.68 7.79
C ILE A 95 -2.24 6.23 8.21
N ARG A 96 -2.69 5.25 7.44
CA ARG A 96 -2.45 3.81 7.71
C ARG A 96 -0.97 3.47 7.61
N CYS A 97 -0.25 4.13 6.69
CA CYS A 97 1.18 3.93 6.48
C CYS A 97 2.01 4.29 7.71
N GLU A 98 1.63 5.35 8.44
CA GLU A 98 2.33 5.78 9.68
C GLU A 98 2.40 4.65 10.72
N ARG A 99 1.30 3.96 10.91
CA ARG A 99 1.24 2.85 11.88
C ARG A 99 1.92 1.60 11.34
N ALA A 100 1.78 1.32 10.05
CA ALA A 100 2.41 0.18 9.39
C ALA A 100 3.93 0.29 9.43
N SER A 101 4.47 1.45 9.07
CA SER A 101 5.91 1.70 9.07
C SER A 101 6.50 1.72 10.49
N ALA A 102 5.77 2.26 11.47
CA ALA A 102 6.20 2.21 12.87
C ALA A 102 6.30 0.77 13.40
N LEU A 103 5.40 -0.13 12.98
CA LEU A 103 5.45 -1.54 13.34
C LEU A 103 6.68 -2.22 12.72
N ILE A 104 6.97 -1.99 11.44
CA ILE A 104 8.18 -2.54 10.78
C ILE A 104 9.44 -2.03 11.49
N SER A 105 9.52 -0.71 11.76
CA SER A 105 10.65 -0.11 12.47
C SER A 105 10.82 -0.69 13.89
N GLN A 106 9.75 -1.07 14.56
CA GLN A 106 9.80 -1.75 15.85
C GLN A 106 10.34 -3.17 15.70
N MET A 107 9.85 -3.94 14.73
CA MET A 107 10.30 -5.32 14.48
C MET A 107 11.79 -5.37 14.15
N GLU A 108 12.30 -4.42 13.34
CA GLU A 108 13.75 -4.29 13.10
C GLU A 108 14.53 -4.03 14.39
N ARG A 109 14.05 -3.10 15.21
CA ARG A 109 14.73 -2.72 16.46
C ARG A 109 14.81 -3.84 17.48
N VAL A 110 13.80 -4.72 17.55
CA VAL A 110 13.78 -5.86 18.47
C VAL A 110 14.38 -7.13 17.86
N GLY A 111 14.86 -7.06 16.60
CA GLY A 111 15.47 -8.19 15.91
C GLY A 111 14.49 -9.22 15.34
N ASP A 112 13.20 -8.89 15.32
CA ASP A 112 12.14 -9.76 14.78
C ASP A 112 12.09 -9.74 13.25
N LEU A 113 12.58 -8.67 12.65
CA LEU A 113 12.79 -8.49 11.22
C LEU A 113 14.24 -8.05 11.01
N LYS A 114 14.92 -8.68 10.04
CA LYS A 114 16.23 -8.21 9.62
C LYS A 114 16.12 -6.84 8.97
N GLU A 115 17.21 -6.09 9.05
CA GLU A 115 17.24 -4.70 8.59
C GLU A 115 16.87 -4.57 7.10
N THR A 116 15.96 -3.64 6.83
CA THR A 116 15.62 -3.21 5.46
C THR A 116 16.58 -2.12 4.99
N LYS A 117 16.57 -1.81 3.69
CA LYS A 117 17.29 -0.64 3.14
C LYS A 117 16.58 0.70 3.44
N GLY A 118 15.65 0.70 4.35
CA GLY A 118 14.83 1.84 4.77
C GLY A 118 13.39 1.75 4.32
N ILE A 119 12.56 2.56 4.98
CA ILE A 119 11.11 2.58 4.79
C ILE A 119 10.70 3.94 4.23
N ALA A 120 9.95 3.95 3.13
CA ALA A 120 9.45 5.15 2.49
C ALA A 120 7.92 5.11 2.32
N MET A 121 7.28 6.26 2.52
CA MET A 121 5.83 6.44 2.33
C MET A 121 5.57 7.60 1.40
N VAL A 122 4.64 7.44 0.47
CA VAL A 122 4.21 8.58 -0.36
C VAL A 122 3.42 9.59 0.48
N ARG A 123 3.88 10.82 0.50
CA ARG A 123 3.22 11.92 1.24
C ARG A 123 1.83 12.19 0.67
N GLY A 124 0.81 12.09 1.53
CA GLY A 124 -0.59 12.28 1.14
C GLY A 124 -1.21 11.10 0.40
N GLY A 125 -0.53 9.94 0.38
CA GLY A 125 -1.07 8.69 -0.17
C GLY A 125 -1.34 8.73 -1.67
N VAL A 126 -2.18 7.78 -2.10
CA VAL A 126 -2.62 7.65 -3.50
C VAL A 126 -3.34 8.91 -4.00
N ASP A 127 -4.12 9.57 -3.16
CA ASP A 127 -4.82 10.79 -3.54
C ASP A 127 -3.84 11.86 -4.07
N ARG A 128 -2.73 12.08 -3.38
CA ARG A 128 -1.71 13.01 -3.86
C ARG A 128 -0.92 12.48 -5.04
N TYR A 129 -0.67 11.16 -5.09
CA TYR A 129 0.01 10.53 -6.21
C TYR A 129 -0.78 10.74 -7.52
N LEU A 130 -2.08 10.47 -7.52
CA LEU A 130 -2.95 10.68 -8.69
C LEU A 130 -3.06 12.15 -9.09
N LYS A 131 -3.14 13.07 -8.13
CA LYS A 131 -3.10 14.52 -8.42
C LYS A 131 -1.78 15.00 -9.01
N THR A 132 -0.69 14.27 -8.80
CA THR A 132 0.62 14.57 -9.39
C THR A 132 0.73 14.04 -10.83
N PHE A 133 0.00 12.97 -11.14
CA PHE A 133 -0.03 12.32 -12.45
C PHE A 133 -1.45 12.28 -13.03
N PRO A 134 -2.10 13.42 -13.26
CA PRO A 134 -3.54 13.47 -13.58
C PRO A 134 -3.86 12.79 -14.92
N GLU A 135 -3.02 12.97 -15.92
CA GLU A 135 -3.27 12.42 -17.27
C GLU A 135 -2.93 10.95 -17.41
N SER A 136 -1.83 10.49 -16.78
CA SER A 136 -1.30 9.12 -16.96
C SER A 136 -1.65 8.20 -15.81
N GLY A 137 -2.03 8.72 -14.64
CA GLY A 137 -2.12 7.94 -13.40
C GLY A 137 -0.77 7.45 -12.87
N GLY A 138 0.33 7.71 -13.57
CA GLY A 138 1.64 7.13 -13.24
C GLY A 138 1.62 5.61 -13.38
N PHE A 139 2.01 4.90 -12.31
CA PHE A 139 1.90 3.43 -12.20
C PHE A 139 0.60 2.97 -11.54
N TRP A 140 -0.35 3.86 -11.33
CA TRP A 140 -1.66 3.50 -10.83
C TRP A 140 -2.51 2.85 -11.93
N LYS A 141 -3.20 1.76 -11.57
CA LYS A 141 -4.18 1.09 -12.42
C LYS A 141 -5.52 1.01 -11.70
N GLY A 142 -6.60 1.23 -12.45
CA GLY A 142 -7.96 1.16 -11.93
C GLY A 142 -8.40 2.40 -11.16
N LYS A 143 -9.35 2.21 -10.22
CA LYS A 143 -10.02 3.28 -9.47
C LYS A 143 -9.47 3.42 -8.06
N ASN A 144 -9.41 4.65 -7.55
CA ASN A 144 -9.10 4.89 -6.15
C ASN A 144 -10.38 4.92 -5.32
N TYR A 145 -10.46 4.03 -4.31
CA TYR A 145 -11.57 4.02 -3.37
C TYR A 145 -11.51 5.25 -2.45
N LEU A 146 -12.59 6.00 -2.42
CA LEU A 146 -12.74 7.14 -1.50
C LEU A 146 -13.76 6.78 -0.43
N PHE A 147 -13.38 6.95 0.84
CA PHE A 147 -14.26 6.70 1.98
C PHE A 147 -15.36 7.76 2.12
N ASP A 148 -15.13 8.94 1.57
CA ASP A 148 -16.11 10.01 1.53
C ASP A 148 -16.95 9.90 0.24
N LEU A 149 -18.27 10.03 0.37
CA LEU A 149 -19.26 10.04 -0.72
C LEU A 149 -19.40 8.74 -1.53
N ARG A 150 -18.73 7.65 -1.17
CA ARG A 150 -18.81 6.36 -1.88
C ARG A 150 -18.44 6.45 -3.36
N GLU A 151 -17.55 7.36 -3.69
CA GLU A 151 -17.03 7.57 -5.02
C GLU A 151 -15.67 6.92 -5.20
N ALA A 152 -15.31 6.60 -6.44
CA ALA A 152 -13.99 6.15 -6.82
C ALA A 152 -13.35 7.18 -7.73
N GLN A 153 -12.20 7.72 -7.32
CA GLN A 153 -11.41 8.63 -8.14
C GLN A 153 -10.69 7.84 -9.24
N MET A 154 -10.79 8.33 -10.47
CA MET A 154 -10.09 7.78 -11.63
C MET A 154 -9.00 8.74 -12.10
N ALA A 155 -7.95 8.22 -12.73
CA ALA A 155 -7.10 9.03 -13.58
C ALA A 155 -7.89 9.41 -14.85
N GLU A 156 -7.58 10.55 -15.45
CA GLU A 156 -8.29 11.04 -16.65
C GLU A 156 -8.18 10.08 -17.85
N LYS A 157 -7.09 9.30 -17.92
CA LYS A 157 -6.97 8.15 -18.84
C LYS A 157 -7.04 6.85 -18.08
N GLU A 158 -8.00 6.03 -18.43
CA GLU A 158 -8.13 4.68 -17.88
C GLU A 158 -6.92 3.82 -18.24
N GLY A 159 -6.14 3.43 -17.22
CA GLY A 159 -5.29 2.26 -17.36
C GLY A 159 -6.20 1.03 -17.21
N GLU A 160 -6.20 0.14 -18.19
CA GLU A 160 -6.91 -1.13 -18.09
C GLU A 160 -6.36 -1.93 -16.92
N LEU A 161 -7.19 -2.12 -15.89
CA LEU A 161 -6.97 -3.11 -14.83
C LEU A 161 -7.92 -4.26 -15.12
N GLU A 162 -7.40 -5.47 -15.29
CA GLU A 162 -8.25 -6.66 -15.21
C GLU A 162 -8.93 -6.68 -13.85
N THR A 163 -10.24 -6.58 -13.86
CA THR A 163 -11.03 -6.48 -12.64
C THR A 163 -11.02 -7.82 -11.93
N THR A 164 -10.39 -7.88 -10.78
CA THR A 164 -10.36 -9.08 -9.93
C THR A 164 -11.52 -9.13 -8.92
N SER A 165 -12.19 -7.99 -8.68
CA SER A 165 -13.36 -7.96 -7.80
C SER A 165 -14.60 -8.53 -8.49
N LYS A 166 -15.38 -9.29 -7.72
CA LYS A 166 -16.62 -9.94 -8.18
C LYS A 166 -17.81 -9.43 -7.37
N CYS A 167 -18.93 -9.31 -8.04
CA CYS A 167 -20.20 -9.05 -7.37
C CYS A 167 -20.53 -10.20 -6.40
N CYS A 168 -20.78 -9.89 -5.12
CA CYS A 168 -21.09 -10.90 -4.11
C CYS A 168 -22.43 -11.65 -4.35
N ALA A 169 -23.30 -11.13 -5.23
CA ALA A 169 -24.58 -11.74 -5.55
C ALA A 169 -24.56 -12.61 -6.81
N CYS A 170 -23.76 -12.25 -7.83
CA CYS A 170 -23.79 -12.94 -9.13
C CYS A 170 -22.40 -13.32 -9.66
N GLU A 171 -21.34 -13.09 -8.89
CA GLU A 171 -19.94 -13.43 -9.17
C GLU A 171 -19.36 -12.82 -10.46
N ARG A 172 -20.07 -11.92 -11.14
CA ARG A 172 -19.55 -11.21 -12.31
C ARG A 172 -18.40 -10.31 -11.91
N ALA A 173 -17.41 -10.18 -12.78
CA ALA A 173 -16.35 -9.18 -12.62
C ALA A 173 -16.97 -7.79 -12.51
N TRP A 174 -16.56 -7.02 -11.49
CA TRP A 174 -17.17 -5.75 -11.16
C TRP A 174 -16.12 -4.70 -10.84
N SER A 175 -16.07 -3.64 -11.63
CA SER A 175 -15.13 -2.52 -11.43
C SER A 175 -15.79 -1.27 -10.86
N LYS A 176 -17.13 -1.26 -10.71
CA LYS A 176 -17.86 -0.11 -10.17
C LYS A 176 -18.18 -0.37 -8.71
N TYR A 177 -17.82 0.57 -7.84
CA TYR A 177 -18.28 0.58 -6.46
C TYR A 177 -19.66 1.25 -6.43
N GLU A 178 -20.69 0.45 -6.34
CA GLU A 178 -22.04 0.92 -6.03
C GLU A 178 -22.31 0.58 -4.56
N GLY A 179 -21.89 1.47 -3.67
CA GLY A 179 -22.24 1.37 -2.26
C GLY A 179 -23.73 1.63 -2.06
N LYS A 180 -24.40 0.78 -1.28
CA LYS A 180 -25.70 1.10 -0.69
C LYS A 180 -25.53 1.98 0.53
#